data_c532dc62d707159963b94801e696f46b
#
_entry.id   c532dc62d707159963b94801e696f46b
#
_cell.length_a   1.000
_cell.length_b   1.000
_cell.length_c   1.000
_cell.angle_alpha   90.00
_cell.angle_beta   90.00
_cell.angle_gamma   90.00
#
_symmetry.space_group_name_H-M   'P 1'
#
loop_
_entity.id
_entity.type
_entity.pdbx_description
1 polymer ?
#
loop_
_entity_poly.entity_id
_entity_poly.type
_entity_poly.pdbx_seq_one_letter_code
_entity_poly.pdbx_strand_id
1 'polypeptide(L)'
;EFQQQNPPFGGLLTIDPAALPRIYLSPGPIFDPQPPPADPAAALAPFQAAGFSAGDRVLNTFMYHLTPAGLLLDEAVRALGCTVIPSGPGNTELQVMFMNALRVTGYIGTPSFLAIILDKAHEMGIPKEAIPIRKALFSAEPYTPAQRARFEAEYGMATVSAYGTADLGFLAYTTPGSDGFVVMNSV
;
A
#
# COMPACT_ATOMS: atom_id res chain seq x y z
N GLU A 1 -12.25 1.87 24.03
CA GLU A 1 -12.75 1.70 25.40
C GLU A 1 -11.64 1.21 26.33
N PHE A 2 -10.92 0.09 26.06
CA PHE A 2 -9.82 -0.42 26.89
C PHE A 2 -8.68 0.60 27.06
N GLN A 3 -8.26 1.28 26.00
CA GLN A 3 -7.19 2.29 26.09
C GLN A 3 -7.61 3.54 26.88
N GLN A 4 -8.90 3.85 26.94
CA GLN A 4 -9.40 4.93 27.79
C GLN A 4 -9.39 4.56 29.27
N GLN A 5 -9.62 3.31 29.60
CA GLN A 5 -9.61 2.79 30.97
C GLN A 5 -8.19 2.57 31.48
N ASN A 6 -7.28 2.13 30.62
CA ASN A 6 -5.87 1.84 30.94
C ASN A 6 -4.95 2.47 29.87
N PRO A 7 -4.77 3.79 29.86
CA PRO A 7 -3.95 4.45 28.86
C PRO A 7 -2.46 4.09 29.01
N PRO A 8 -1.64 4.13 27.94
CA PRO A 8 -2.09 4.43 26.57
C PRO A 8 -2.55 3.20 25.77
N PHE A 9 -2.20 1.97 26.17
CA PHE A 9 -2.37 0.76 25.35
C PHE A 9 -3.42 -0.22 25.90
N GLY A 10 -4.27 0.20 26.81
CA GLY A 10 -5.35 -0.65 27.33
C GLY A 10 -4.89 -1.81 28.22
N GLY A 11 -3.63 -1.82 28.67
CA GLY A 11 -3.05 -2.94 29.42
C GLY A 11 -2.76 -4.20 28.57
N LEU A 12 -2.86 -4.09 27.23
CA LEU A 12 -2.69 -5.22 26.31
C LEU A 12 -1.25 -5.37 25.79
N LEU A 13 -0.38 -4.38 26.04
CA LEU A 13 1.01 -4.44 25.60
C LEU A 13 1.80 -5.43 26.46
N THR A 14 2.48 -6.38 25.82
CA THR A 14 3.26 -7.43 26.47
C THR A 14 4.76 -7.14 26.54
N ILE A 15 5.20 -6.02 25.95
CA ILE A 15 6.60 -5.57 25.97
C ILE A 15 6.71 -4.20 26.60
N ASP A 16 7.91 -3.81 27.01
CA ASP A 16 8.17 -2.46 27.52
C ASP A 16 7.87 -1.42 26.42
N PRO A 17 7.04 -0.40 26.71
CA PRO A 17 6.78 0.68 25.77
C PRO A 17 8.04 1.36 25.21
N ALA A 18 9.13 1.41 26.01
CA ALA A 18 10.41 1.95 25.57
C ALA A 18 11.12 1.10 24.51
N ALA A 19 10.72 -0.16 24.33
CA ALA A 19 11.23 -1.05 23.30
C ALA A 19 10.46 -0.99 21.97
N LEU A 20 9.37 -0.21 21.92
CA LEU A 20 8.59 -0.06 20.70
C LEU A 20 9.36 0.76 19.65
N PRO A 21 9.55 0.26 18.43
CA PRO A 21 10.19 1.03 17.37
C PRO A 21 9.32 2.21 16.88
N ARG A 22 7.99 2.07 16.91
CA ARG A 22 7.02 3.10 16.54
C ARG A 22 5.70 2.94 17.25
N ILE A 23 4.96 4.04 17.38
CA ILE A 23 3.57 4.07 17.82
C ILE A 23 2.79 4.82 16.76
N TYR A 24 1.75 4.21 16.23
CA TYR A 24 0.85 4.81 15.27
C TYR A 24 -0.46 5.24 15.92
N LEU A 25 -1.29 5.91 15.16
CA LEU A 25 -2.62 6.34 15.56
C LEU A 25 -3.62 5.95 14.47
N SER A 26 -4.57 5.10 14.82
CA SER A 26 -5.70 4.79 13.95
C SER A 26 -6.95 5.55 14.34
N PRO A 27 -7.96 5.61 13.42
CA PRO A 27 -9.22 6.28 13.72
C PRO A 27 -9.87 5.72 14.98
N GLY A 28 -10.22 6.65 15.92
CA GLY A 28 -10.87 6.22 17.15
C GLY A 28 -10.71 7.17 18.34
N PRO A 29 -9.64 7.95 18.64
CA PRO A 29 -8.25 7.66 18.35
C PRO A 29 -7.75 6.43 19.13
N ILE A 30 -7.05 5.52 18.46
CA ILE A 30 -6.49 4.31 19.04
C ILE A 30 -4.98 4.32 18.82
N PHE A 31 -4.20 4.12 19.87
CA PHE A 31 -2.75 3.98 19.77
C PHE A 31 -2.40 2.56 19.34
N ASP A 32 -1.74 2.44 18.19
CA ASP A 32 -1.30 1.18 17.60
C ASP A 32 0.21 1.02 17.81
N PRO A 33 0.65 0.26 18.82
CA PRO A 33 2.06 -0.01 19.03
C PRO A 33 2.56 -0.96 17.94
N GLN A 34 3.58 -0.55 17.20
CA GLN A 34 4.26 -1.45 16.27
C GLN A 34 5.17 -2.40 17.04
N PRO A 35 5.02 -3.72 16.93
CA PRO A 35 5.98 -4.66 17.50
C PRO A 35 7.32 -4.56 16.76
N PRO A 36 8.43 -5.06 17.34
CA PRO A 36 9.63 -5.33 16.59
C PRO A 36 9.29 -6.19 15.36
N PRO A 37 9.96 -6.00 14.20
CA PRO A 37 9.58 -6.66 12.97
C PRO A 37 9.55 -8.18 13.15
N ALA A 38 8.37 -8.77 12.95
CA ALA A 38 8.24 -10.17 12.61
C ALA A 38 8.85 -10.38 11.20
N ASP A 39 8.97 -11.63 10.76
CA ASP A 39 9.60 -11.96 9.48
C ASP A 39 9.12 -11.03 8.33
N PRO A 40 10.01 -10.20 7.76
CA PRO A 40 9.64 -9.33 6.63
C PRO A 40 9.13 -10.12 5.42
N ALA A 41 9.48 -11.39 5.29
CA ALA A 41 9.08 -12.24 4.17
C ALA A 41 7.55 -12.41 4.08
N ALA A 42 6.86 -12.43 5.21
CA ALA A 42 5.39 -12.55 5.21
C ALA A 42 4.71 -11.37 4.51
N ALA A 43 5.23 -10.14 4.67
CA ALA A 43 4.67 -8.95 4.03
C ALA A 43 4.97 -8.88 2.52
N LEU A 44 5.88 -9.69 1.99
CA LEU A 44 6.34 -9.59 0.59
C LEU A 44 5.43 -10.32 -0.41
N ALA A 45 4.69 -11.34 0.03
CA ALA A 45 3.89 -12.19 -0.85
C ALA A 45 2.90 -11.43 -1.76
N PRO A 46 2.12 -10.44 -1.28
CA PRO A 46 1.24 -9.65 -2.15
C PRO A 46 2.00 -8.86 -3.23
N PHE A 47 3.17 -8.32 -2.90
CA PHE A 47 4.00 -7.57 -3.86
C PHE A 47 4.59 -8.51 -4.92
N GLN A 48 5.09 -9.66 -4.51
CA GLN A 48 5.60 -10.68 -5.43
C GLN A 48 4.50 -11.19 -6.36
N ALA A 49 3.28 -11.39 -5.85
CA ALA A 49 2.12 -11.76 -6.65
C ALA A 49 1.77 -10.70 -7.71
N ALA A 50 1.91 -9.41 -7.38
CA ALA A 50 1.75 -8.31 -8.34
C ALA A 50 2.96 -8.17 -9.29
N GLY A 51 4.02 -8.92 -9.08
CA GLY A 51 5.22 -8.93 -9.92
C GLY A 51 6.23 -7.81 -9.60
N PHE A 52 6.16 -7.18 -8.41
CA PHE A 52 7.18 -6.22 -7.99
C PHE A 52 8.55 -6.88 -7.85
N SER A 53 9.58 -6.22 -8.30
CA SER A 53 10.94 -6.74 -8.32
C SER A 53 11.99 -5.63 -8.28
N ALA A 54 13.24 -6.00 -8.06
CA ALA A 54 14.36 -5.07 -8.09
C ALA A 54 14.40 -4.25 -9.39
N GLY A 55 14.62 -2.95 -9.26
CA GLY A 55 14.61 -1.98 -10.36
C GLY A 55 13.27 -1.32 -10.63
N ASP A 56 12.17 -1.79 -10.03
CA ASP A 56 10.91 -1.06 -10.09
C ASP A 56 11.00 0.28 -9.36
N ARG A 57 10.37 1.30 -9.91
CA ARG A 57 10.13 2.60 -9.27
C ARG A 57 8.67 2.68 -8.88
N VAL A 58 8.40 2.82 -7.61
CA VAL A 58 7.09 2.62 -7.01
C VAL A 58 6.58 3.90 -6.37
N LEU A 59 5.44 4.39 -6.82
CA LEU A 59 4.73 5.51 -6.21
C LEU A 59 3.88 4.97 -5.05
N ASN A 60 4.27 5.29 -3.82
CA ASN A 60 3.48 4.96 -2.64
C ASN A 60 2.65 6.17 -2.21
N THR A 61 1.34 6.03 -2.29
CA THR A 61 0.38 7.10 -2.01
C THR A 61 -0.32 6.95 -0.66
N PHE A 62 0.02 5.93 0.14
CA PHE A 62 -0.45 5.85 1.52
C PHE A 62 0.21 6.92 2.39
N MET A 63 -0.53 7.35 3.41
CA MET A 63 -0.06 8.35 4.36
C MET A 63 1.13 7.83 5.17
N TYR A 64 2.16 8.67 5.32
CA TYR A 64 3.37 8.41 6.12
C TYR A 64 3.30 8.97 7.55
N HIS A 65 2.27 9.79 7.84
CA HIS A 65 2.12 10.48 9.11
C HIS A 65 1.12 9.71 9.99
N LEU A 66 1.58 9.31 11.18
CA LEU A 66 0.80 8.67 12.24
C LEU A 66 0.19 7.30 11.91
N THR A 67 0.03 6.92 10.65
CA THR A 67 -0.55 5.64 10.23
C THR A 67 0.51 4.65 9.77
N PRO A 68 0.31 3.33 9.93
CA PRO A 68 1.34 2.34 9.62
C PRO A 68 1.54 2.12 8.11
N ALA A 69 0.48 2.25 7.30
CA ALA A 69 0.47 1.74 5.93
C ALA A 69 1.59 2.32 5.05
N GLY A 70 1.82 3.64 5.08
CA GLY A 70 2.86 4.27 4.26
C GLY A 70 4.24 3.69 4.53
N LEU A 71 4.62 3.60 5.81
CA LEU A 71 5.94 3.11 6.24
C LEU A 71 6.10 1.61 6.05
N LEU A 72 5.12 0.79 6.47
CA LEU A 72 5.22 -0.67 6.38
C LEU A 72 5.28 -1.16 4.94
N LEU A 73 4.48 -0.56 4.04
CA LEU A 73 4.49 -0.93 2.63
C LEU A 73 5.74 -0.41 1.90
N ASP A 74 6.28 0.74 2.31
CA ASP A 74 7.58 1.24 1.85
C ASP A 74 8.70 0.25 2.21
N GLU A 75 8.80 -0.14 3.47
CA GLU A 75 9.81 -1.08 3.95
C GLU A 75 9.72 -2.43 3.21
N ALA A 76 8.50 -2.95 3.03
CA ALA A 76 8.28 -4.22 2.34
C ALA A 76 8.73 -4.16 0.87
N VAL A 77 8.30 -3.16 0.11
CA VAL A 77 8.65 -3.09 -1.32
C VAL A 77 10.12 -2.75 -1.55
N ARG A 78 10.74 -1.98 -0.63
CA ARG A 78 12.20 -1.76 -0.64
C ARG A 78 13.00 -3.02 -0.36
N ALA A 79 12.49 -3.92 0.48
CA ALA A 79 13.12 -5.23 0.71
C ALA A 79 13.16 -6.09 -0.58
N LEU A 80 12.28 -5.84 -1.55
CA LEU A 80 12.32 -6.45 -2.89
C LEU A 80 13.31 -5.77 -3.85
N GLY A 81 14.05 -4.74 -3.41
CA GLY A 81 14.98 -3.98 -4.23
C GLY A 81 14.35 -2.89 -5.09
N CYS A 82 13.11 -2.51 -4.80
CA CYS A 82 12.45 -1.40 -5.48
C CYS A 82 12.92 -0.03 -4.96
N THR A 83 12.81 0.99 -5.80
CA THR A 83 12.95 2.39 -5.39
C THR A 83 11.57 2.97 -5.10
N VAL A 84 11.36 3.52 -3.91
CA VAL A 84 10.07 4.10 -3.50
C VAL A 84 10.07 5.62 -3.65
N ILE A 85 8.98 6.14 -4.18
CA ILE A 85 8.64 7.56 -4.18
C ILE A 85 7.55 7.74 -3.12
N PRO A 86 7.91 8.25 -1.92
CA PRO A 86 6.99 8.34 -0.78
C PRO A 86 6.11 9.58 -0.89
N SER A 87 5.20 9.59 -1.86
CA SER A 87 4.41 10.79 -2.19
C SER A 87 3.30 11.07 -1.18
N GLY A 88 2.78 10.04 -0.52
CA GLY A 88 1.59 10.17 0.32
C GLY A 88 0.34 10.55 -0.48
N PRO A 89 -0.78 10.86 0.19
CA PRO A 89 -2.01 11.29 -0.45
C PRO A 89 -1.97 12.78 -0.85
N GLY A 90 -2.82 13.17 -1.78
CA GLY A 90 -2.94 14.57 -2.27
C GLY A 90 -1.89 14.93 -3.30
N ASN A 91 -1.90 16.21 -3.73
CA ASN A 91 -0.96 16.78 -4.70
C ASN A 91 -0.83 15.97 -6.01
N THR A 92 -1.96 15.65 -6.60
CA THR A 92 -2.07 14.72 -7.75
C THR A 92 -1.26 15.20 -8.96
N GLU A 93 -1.17 16.50 -9.21
CA GLU A 93 -0.37 17.05 -10.31
C GLU A 93 1.12 16.71 -10.14
N LEU A 94 1.66 16.87 -8.93
CA LEU A 94 3.04 16.52 -8.64
C LEU A 94 3.27 15.00 -8.77
N GLN A 95 2.31 14.18 -8.34
CA GLN A 95 2.37 12.72 -8.50
C GLN A 95 2.39 12.31 -9.98
N VAL A 96 1.59 12.95 -10.83
CA VAL A 96 1.62 12.76 -12.29
C VAL A 96 2.97 13.18 -12.88
N MET A 97 3.53 14.31 -12.44
CA MET A 97 4.87 14.74 -12.87
C MET A 97 5.95 13.71 -12.48
N PHE A 98 5.95 13.21 -11.24
CA PHE A 98 6.88 12.16 -10.81
C PHE A 98 6.68 10.86 -11.59
N MET A 99 5.43 10.43 -11.76
CA MET A 99 5.08 9.24 -12.51
C MET A 99 5.71 9.27 -13.91
N ASN A 100 5.59 10.38 -14.60
CA ASN A 100 6.10 10.54 -15.95
C ASN A 100 7.64 10.73 -16.00
N ALA A 101 8.16 11.68 -15.21
CA ALA A 101 9.59 12.03 -15.21
C ALA A 101 10.49 10.89 -14.74
N LEU A 102 10.05 10.15 -13.72
CA LEU A 102 10.79 9.04 -13.13
C LEU A 102 10.42 7.69 -13.75
N ARG A 103 9.52 7.65 -14.73
CA ARG A 103 9.05 6.40 -15.38
C ARG A 103 8.64 5.37 -14.33
N VAL A 104 7.71 5.76 -13.45
CA VAL A 104 7.20 4.94 -12.35
C VAL A 104 6.54 3.67 -12.91
N THR A 105 7.03 2.49 -12.49
CA THR A 105 6.54 1.20 -12.99
C THR A 105 5.51 0.55 -12.08
N GLY A 106 5.49 0.94 -10.79
CA GLY A 106 4.62 0.38 -9.78
C GLY A 106 3.83 1.43 -8.99
N TYR A 107 2.68 1.04 -8.49
CA TYR A 107 1.81 1.85 -7.66
C TYR A 107 1.42 1.11 -6.39
N ILE A 108 1.39 1.81 -5.26
CA ILE A 108 0.86 1.33 -3.97
C ILE A 108 -0.10 2.39 -3.45
N GLY A 109 -1.35 2.00 -3.17
CA GLY A 109 -2.38 2.91 -2.70
C GLY A 109 -3.77 2.32 -2.78
N THR A 110 -4.79 3.19 -2.78
CA THR A 110 -6.16 2.76 -3.01
C THR A 110 -6.49 2.75 -4.52
N PRO A 111 -7.38 1.85 -4.98
CA PRO A 111 -7.76 1.84 -6.39
C PRO A 111 -8.46 3.12 -6.83
N SER A 112 -9.28 3.75 -5.97
CA SER A 112 -9.92 5.02 -6.30
C SER A 112 -8.91 6.14 -6.52
N PHE A 113 -7.83 6.18 -5.73
CA PHE A 113 -6.82 7.23 -5.88
C PHE A 113 -5.95 7.03 -7.13
N LEU A 114 -5.66 5.78 -7.52
CA LEU A 114 -5.03 5.53 -8.83
C LEU A 114 -5.91 6.03 -9.98
N ALA A 115 -7.23 5.81 -9.92
CA ALA A 115 -8.15 6.35 -10.93
C ALA A 115 -8.02 7.88 -11.06
N ILE A 116 -7.98 8.59 -9.92
CA ILE A 116 -7.80 10.05 -9.90
C ILE A 116 -6.46 10.47 -10.51
N ILE A 117 -5.37 9.75 -10.23
CA ILE A 117 -4.05 10.04 -10.83
C ILE A 117 -4.09 9.84 -12.36
N LEU A 118 -4.73 8.78 -12.84
CA LEU A 118 -4.85 8.51 -14.27
C LEU A 118 -5.73 9.56 -14.98
N ASP A 119 -6.84 9.97 -14.34
CA ASP A 119 -7.69 11.02 -14.88
C ASP A 119 -6.93 12.36 -14.95
N LYS A 120 -6.19 12.71 -13.90
CA LYS A 120 -5.34 13.89 -13.87
C LYS A 120 -4.24 13.83 -14.95
N ALA A 121 -3.64 12.68 -15.18
CA ALA A 121 -2.66 12.51 -16.25
C ALA A 121 -3.26 12.82 -17.64
N HIS A 122 -4.50 12.37 -17.89
CA HIS A 122 -5.24 12.70 -19.11
C HIS A 122 -5.53 14.20 -19.22
N GLU A 123 -6.00 14.83 -18.15
CA GLU A 123 -6.22 16.29 -18.10
C GLU A 123 -4.93 17.08 -18.43
N MET A 124 -3.77 16.56 -18.02
CA MET A 124 -2.45 17.12 -18.30
C MET A 124 -1.92 16.77 -19.71
N GLY A 125 -2.72 16.09 -20.54
CA GLY A 125 -2.37 15.75 -21.92
C GLY A 125 -1.47 14.53 -22.07
N ILE A 126 -1.32 13.70 -21.04
CA ILE A 126 -0.55 12.45 -21.11
C ILE A 126 -1.45 11.36 -21.68
N PRO A 127 -1.15 10.80 -22.86
CA PRO A 127 -1.97 9.75 -23.45
C PRO A 127 -1.82 8.44 -22.65
N LYS A 128 -2.85 7.61 -22.72
CA LYS A 128 -2.93 6.34 -21.98
C LYS A 128 -1.71 5.44 -22.22
N GLU A 129 -1.26 5.37 -23.44
CA GLU A 129 -0.12 4.55 -23.88
C GLU A 129 1.21 5.01 -23.26
N ALA A 130 1.30 6.27 -22.85
CA ALA A 130 2.47 6.84 -22.21
C ALA A 130 2.52 6.63 -20.68
N ILE A 131 1.41 6.18 -20.07
CA ILE A 131 1.37 5.85 -18.65
C ILE A 131 2.33 4.68 -18.37
N PRO A 132 3.35 4.86 -17.51
CA PRO A 132 4.40 3.86 -17.34
C PRO A 132 4.06 2.78 -16.31
N ILE A 133 3.03 2.97 -15.47
CA ILE A 133 2.62 2.02 -14.42
C ILE A 133 2.17 0.70 -15.04
N ARG A 134 2.72 -0.41 -14.57
CA ARG A 134 2.39 -1.77 -15.02
C ARG A 134 2.02 -2.72 -13.87
N LYS A 135 2.24 -2.30 -12.64
CA LYS A 135 1.99 -3.11 -11.43
C LYS A 135 1.29 -2.24 -10.40
N ALA A 136 0.29 -2.79 -9.73
CA ALA A 136 -0.37 -2.08 -8.63
C ALA A 136 -0.73 -3.02 -7.48
N LEU A 137 -0.46 -2.57 -6.26
CA LEU A 137 -0.96 -3.18 -5.05
C LEU A 137 -1.95 -2.23 -4.39
N PHE A 138 -3.16 -2.72 -4.21
CA PHE A 138 -4.27 -1.99 -3.59
C PHE A 138 -4.56 -2.50 -2.19
N SER A 139 -4.99 -1.61 -1.31
CA SER A 139 -5.53 -1.94 0.00
C SER A 139 -6.43 -0.82 0.51
N ALA A 140 -7.05 -1.02 1.67
CA ALA A 140 -7.87 -0.07 2.43
C ALA A 140 -9.27 0.23 1.86
N GLU A 141 -9.60 -0.20 0.66
CA GLU A 141 -10.95 -0.08 0.10
C GLU A 141 -11.26 -1.26 -0.84
N PRO A 142 -12.54 -1.52 -1.16
CA PRO A 142 -12.91 -2.54 -2.14
C PRO A 142 -12.33 -2.26 -3.53
N TYR A 143 -11.79 -3.30 -4.16
CA TYR A 143 -11.35 -3.25 -5.55
C TYR A 143 -12.46 -3.78 -6.45
N THR A 144 -13.17 -2.88 -7.12
CA THR A 144 -14.38 -3.21 -7.87
C THR A 144 -14.08 -3.82 -9.25
N PRO A 145 -15.03 -4.62 -9.82
CA PRO A 145 -14.88 -5.14 -11.18
C PRO A 145 -14.66 -4.06 -12.25
N ALA A 146 -15.30 -2.90 -12.10
CA ALA A 146 -15.13 -1.78 -13.03
C ALA A 146 -13.70 -1.20 -12.98
N GLN A 147 -13.14 -1.03 -11.78
CA GLN A 147 -11.76 -0.59 -11.60
C GLN A 147 -10.78 -1.63 -12.15
N ARG A 148 -11.07 -2.93 -11.92
CA ARG A 148 -10.26 -4.02 -12.47
C ARG A 148 -10.24 -3.98 -14.00
N ALA A 149 -11.41 -3.90 -14.63
CA ALA A 149 -11.50 -3.78 -16.08
C ALA A 149 -10.69 -2.59 -16.61
N ARG A 150 -10.81 -1.43 -15.96
CA ARG A 150 -10.03 -0.24 -16.31
C ARG A 150 -8.52 -0.48 -16.20
N PHE A 151 -8.03 -0.93 -15.04
CA PHE A 151 -6.57 -1.03 -14.83
C PHE A 151 -5.93 -2.21 -15.55
N GLU A 152 -6.57 -3.38 -15.54
CA GLU A 152 -6.02 -4.58 -16.17
C GLU A 152 -6.25 -4.59 -17.68
N ALA A 153 -7.51 -4.39 -18.17
CA ALA A 153 -7.82 -4.51 -19.58
C ALA A 153 -7.42 -3.26 -20.38
N GLU A 154 -7.63 -2.05 -19.84
CA GLU A 154 -7.34 -0.82 -20.61
C GLU A 154 -5.90 -0.36 -20.49
N TYR A 155 -5.26 -0.50 -19.31
CA TYR A 155 -3.89 -0.05 -19.05
C TYR A 155 -2.86 -1.18 -19.02
N GLY A 156 -3.30 -2.45 -19.04
CA GLY A 156 -2.41 -3.61 -19.04
C GLY A 156 -1.62 -3.77 -17.73
N MET A 157 -2.20 -3.38 -16.59
CA MET A 157 -1.55 -3.48 -15.30
C MET A 157 -1.77 -4.87 -14.68
N ALA A 158 -0.76 -5.42 -14.03
CA ALA A 158 -0.92 -6.52 -13.09
C ALA A 158 -1.36 -5.94 -11.74
N THR A 159 -2.54 -6.32 -11.26
CA THR A 159 -3.11 -5.76 -10.03
C THR A 159 -3.33 -6.82 -8.96
N VAL A 160 -3.07 -6.45 -7.72
CA VAL A 160 -3.33 -7.26 -6.52
C VAL A 160 -4.05 -6.38 -5.51
N SER A 161 -5.10 -6.94 -4.89
CA SER A 161 -5.75 -6.34 -3.73
C SER A 161 -5.34 -7.11 -2.48
N ALA A 162 -4.84 -6.41 -1.48
CA ALA A 162 -4.44 -6.99 -0.20
C ALA A 162 -5.41 -6.56 0.90
N TYR A 163 -5.86 -7.53 1.68
CA TYR A 163 -6.68 -7.33 2.87
C TYR A 163 -5.82 -7.47 4.11
N GLY A 164 -5.94 -6.52 5.02
CA GLY A 164 -5.16 -6.52 6.25
C GLY A 164 -5.72 -5.57 7.30
N THR A 165 -5.12 -5.62 8.48
CA THR A 165 -5.40 -4.73 9.61
C THR A 165 -4.12 -4.06 10.10
N ALA A 166 -4.27 -2.97 10.87
CA ALA A 166 -3.12 -2.30 11.47
C ALA A 166 -2.35 -3.21 12.44
N ASP A 167 -3.09 -4.06 13.18
CA ASP A 167 -2.51 -4.92 14.22
C ASP A 167 -1.81 -6.17 13.68
N LEU A 168 -2.35 -6.77 12.60
CA LEU A 168 -1.92 -8.07 12.10
C LEU A 168 -1.18 -7.99 10.75
N GLY A 169 -1.15 -6.81 10.11
CA GLY A 169 -0.62 -6.67 8.76
C GLY A 169 -1.53 -7.31 7.70
N PHE A 170 -0.95 -7.87 6.64
CA PHE A 170 -1.71 -8.53 5.58
C PHE A 170 -2.19 -9.93 6.01
N LEU A 171 -3.47 -10.18 5.80
CA LEU A 171 -4.15 -11.45 6.11
C LEU A 171 -4.43 -12.27 4.84
N ALA A 172 -4.71 -11.58 3.73
CA ALA A 172 -5.03 -12.21 2.47
C ALA A 172 -4.77 -11.26 1.30
N TYR A 173 -4.60 -11.80 0.11
CA TYR A 173 -4.43 -11.02 -1.12
C TYR A 173 -5.01 -11.75 -2.33
N THR A 174 -5.37 -10.99 -3.37
CA THR A 174 -5.74 -11.57 -4.68
C THR A 174 -4.51 -11.81 -5.53
N THR A 175 -4.64 -12.60 -6.58
CA THR A 175 -3.62 -12.71 -7.63
C THR A 175 -4.14 -12.05 -8.91
N PRO A 176 -3.26 -11.60 -9.83
CA PRO A 176 -3.70 -11.01 -11.09
C PRO A 176 -4.68 -11.91 -11.84
N GLY A 177 -5.78 -11.32 -12.32
CA GLY A 177 -6.84 -12.06 -13.02
C GLY A 177 -7.76 -12.92 -12.14
N SER A 178 -7.62 -12.89 -10.81
CA SER A 178 -8.47 -13.66 -9.88
C SER A 178 -9.23 -12.75 -8.93
N ASP A 179 -10.47 -13.12 -8.62
CA ASP A 179 -11.30 -12.46 -7.59
C ASP A 179 -11.19 -13.15 -6.23
N GLY A 180 -10.57 -14.34 -6.18
CA GLY A 180 -10.37 -15.10 -4.96
C GLY A 180 -9.18 -14.59 -4.14
N PHE A 181 -9.32 -14.60 -2.81
CA PHE A 181 -8.25 -14.28 -1.89
C PHE A 181 -7.44 -15.52 -1.53
N VAL A 182 -6.12 -15.39 -1.61
CA VAL A 182 -5.16 -16.31 -1.01
C VAL A 182 -4.95 -15.90 0.42
N VAL A 183 -5.28 -16.77 1.37
CA VAL A 183 -5.08 -16.52 2.81
C VAL A 183 -3.62 -16.74 3.16
N MET A 184 -3.05 -15.82 3.94
CA MET A 184 -1.66 -15.92 4.41
C MET A 184 -1.62 -16.75 5.68
N ASN A 185 -0.87 -17.87 5.66
CA ASN A 185 -0.73 -18.78 6.80
C ASN A 185 0.39 -18.40 7.78
N SER A 186 0.99 -17.24 7.60
CA SER A 186 2.14 -16.75 8.39
C SER A 186 1.77 -15.61 9.34
N VAL A 187 0.49 -15.50 9.70
CA VAL A 187 -0.01 -14.52 10.66
C VAL A 187 -0.15 -15.18 12.02
#